data_64197ebebc77ba693c219bfd021adb0c
#
_entry.id   64197ebebc77ba693c219bfd021adb0c
#
_cell.length_a   1.000
_cell.length_b   1.000
_cell.length_c   1.000
_cell.angle_alpha   90.00
_cell.angle_beta   90.00
_cell.angle_gamma   90.00
#
_symmetry.space_group_name_H-M   'P 1'
#
loop_
_entity.id
_entity.type
_entity.pdbx_description
1 polymer ?
#
loop_
_entity_poly.entity_id
_entity_poly.type
_entity_poly.pdbx_seq_one_letter_code
_entity_poly.pdbx_strand_id
1 'polypeptide(L)'
;MNTKSILLLGSIALDTIKTKYGVRKELLGGSATYAAISSSPFVKVNLVGIIGDDFPKVGEKILKESCNSITDLVVEKGETFRWGGEYHENGDDRDTLFTNLGVFENFSPKVSSINSKPDFIFLANIHPELQLSILKQCQNNALVITDSMNLWIDIARESLIKVLNQTDILLINKSEVYDLTKKKNMDQSISDMLEMGPKTIIVKYGSNGSKMFTHNGKSHSVGVINVPKVVDPTGAGDSY
;
A
#
# COMPACT_ATOMS: atom_id res chain seq x y z
N MET A 1 -18.92 -21.01 1.51
CA MET A 1 -17.93 -20.56 0.52
C MET A 1 -16.59 -20.49 1.23
N ASN A 2 -15.55 -21.12 0.69
CA ASN A 2 -14.22 -21.04 1.28
C ASN A 2 -13.67 -19.64 0.96
N THR A 3 -13.82 -18.72 1.88
CA THR A 3 -13.38 -17.34 1.67
C THR A 3 -11.87 -17.30 1.81
N LYS A 4 -11.20 -16.92 0.72
CA LYS A 4 -9.75 -16.73 0.66
C LYS A 4 -9.30 -15.69 1.69
N SER A 5 -8.04 -15.76 2.09
CA SER A 5 -7.42 -14.83 3.04
C SER A 5 -6.29 -14.05 2.41
N ILE A 6 -6.12 -12.81 2.86
CA ILE A 6 -4.99 -11.95 2.51
C ILE A 6 -4.24 -11.55 3.77
N LEU A 7 -2.92 -11.72 3.77
CA LEU A 7 -2.03 -11.12 4.74
C LEU A 7 -1.66 -9.74 4.22
N LEU A 8 -1.97 -8.71 4.98
CA LEU A 8 -1.77 -7.31 4.62
C LEU A 8 -0.72 -6.68 5.52
N LEU A 9 0.39 -6.26 4.94
CA LEU A 9 1.41 -5.43 5.60
C LEU A 9 1.38 -4.01 5.04
N GLY A 10 1.42 -3.01 5.90
CA GLY A 10 1.55 -1.61 5.51
C GLY A 10 1.58 -0.67 6.71
N SER A 11 1.61 0.62 6.46
CA SER A 11 1.53 1.64 7.51
C SER A 11 0.10 1.81 8.02
N ILE A 12 -0.01 2.07 9.33
CA ILE A 12 -1.21 2.57 9.99
C ILE A 12 -0.83 3.93 10.56
N ALA A 13 -1.57 4.96 10.21
CA ALA A 13 -1.17 6.34 10.48
C ALA A 13 -2.30 7.18 11.04
N LEU A 14 -1.92 8.30 11.65
CA LEU A 14 -2.80 9.43 11.93
C LEU A 14 -2.37 10.60 11.03
N ASP A 15 -3.17 10.86 10.00
CA ASP A 15 -2.81 11.81 8.96
C ASP A 15 -3.32 13.22 9.25
N THR A 16 -2.52 14.22 8.86
CA THR A 16 -2.94 15.62 8.78
C THR A 16 -3.04 16.01 7.30
N ILE A 17 -4.25 16.24 6.84
CA ILE A 17 -4.52 16.53 5.42
C ILE A 17 -4.94 17.97 5.25
N LYS A 18 -4.19 18.70 4.40
CA LYS A 18 -4.53 20.04 3.95
C LYS A 18 -4.96 19.98 2.48
N THR A 19 -6.13 20.50 2.21
CA THR A 19 -6.69 20.68 0.86
C THR A 19 -7.20 22.11 0.72
N LYS A 20 -7.61 22.50 -0.48
CA LYS A 20 -8.28 23.81 -0.69
C LYS A 20 -9.57 23.99 0.12
N TYR A 21 -10.12 22.92 0.69
CA TYR A 21 -11.33 22.96 1.52
C TYR A 21 -11.03 23.09 3.02
N GLY A 22 -9.76 23.07 3.43
CA GLY A 22 -9.33 23.24 4.82
C GLY A 22 -8.33 22.19 5.27
N VAL A 23 -8.09 22.16 6.59
CA VAL A 23 -7.17 21.24 7.24
C VAL A 23 -7.95 20.29 8.14
N ARG A 24 -7.63 19.02 8.07
CA ARG A 24 -8.10 17.97 9.00
C ARG A 24 -6.89 17.30 9.64
N LYS A 25 -6.97 17.04 10.93
CA LYS A 25 -5.89 16.42 11.71
C LYS A 25 -6.35 15.11 12.33
N GLU A 26 -5.38 14.24 12.65
CA GLU A 26 -5.61 12.96 13.34
C GLU A 26 -6.63 12.07 12.60
N LEU A 27 -6.63 12.13 11.26
CA LEU A 27 -7.44 11.27 10.43
C LEU A 27 -6.83 9.87 10.40
N LEU A 28 -7.68 8.85 10.50
CA LEU A 28 -7.24 7.47 10.30
C LEU A 28 -6.71 7.31 8.87
N GLY A 29 -5.45 6.92 8.75
CA GLY A 29 -4.72 6.83 7.50
C GLY A 29 -3.70 5.70 7.48
N GLY A 30 -2.81 5.77 6.51
CA GLY A 30 -1.80 4.75 6.24
C GLY A 30 -2.26 3.69 5.24
N SER A 31 -1.30 3.17 4.47
CA SER A 31 -1.56 2.26 3.35
C SER A 31 -2.30 0.98 3.75
N ALA A 32 -1.96 0.39 4.91
CA ALA A 32 -2.66 -0.80 5.39
C ALA A 32 -4.10 -0.51 5.81
N THR A 33 -4.37 0.66 6.37
CA THR A 33 -5.73 1.04 6.77
C THR A 33 -6.67 1.11 5.57
N TYR A 34 -6.27 1.84 4.53
CA TYR A 34 -7.06 1.98 3.31
C TYR A 34 -7.25 0.65 2.60
N ALA A 35 -6.16 -0.11 2.43
CA ALA A 35 -6.21 -1.43 1.80
C ALA A 35 -7.07 -2.43 2.59
N ALA A 36 -7.02 -2.42 3.92
CA ALA A 36 -7.85 -3.29 4.76
C ALA A 36 -9.34 -3.00 4.56
N ILE A 37 -9.72 -1.72 4.62
CA ILE A 37 -11.12 -1.31 4.47
C ILE A 37 -11.63 -1.66 3.06
N SER A 38 -10.87 -1.35 2.01
CA SER A 38 -11.29 -1.58 0.62
C SER A 38 -11.36 -3.05 0.25
N SER A 39 -10.50 -3.91 0.79
CA SER A 39 -10.48 -5.34 0.47
C SER A 39 -11.42 -6.19 1.35
N SER A 40 -11.78 -5.71 2.53
CA SER A 40 -12.60 -6.47 3.51
C SER A 40 -13.95 -7.00 2.97
N PRO A 41 -14.65 -6.35 2.03
CA PRO A 41 -15.87 -6.91 1.44
C PRO A 41 -15.63 -8.16 0.57
N PHE A 42 -14.40 -8.39 0.13
CA PHE A 42 -14.08 -9.41 -0.88
C PHE A 42 -13.26 -10.58 -0.32
N VAL A 43 -12.47 -10.35 0.75
CA VAL A 43 -11.50 -11.31 1.26
C VAL A 43 -11.33 -11.18 2.77
N LYS A 44 -10.93 -12.25 3.46
CA LYS A 44 -10.57 -12.20 4.89
C LYS A 44 -9.22 -11.51 5.06
N VAL A 45 -9.20 -10.33 5.65
CA VAL A 45 -7.99 -9.55 5.88
C VAL A 45 -7.34 -9.93 7.20
N ASN A 46 -6.06 -10.33 7.16
CA ASN A 46 -5.21 -10.55 8.34
C ASN A 46 -4.16 -9.44 8.36
N LEU A 47 -4.28 -8.51 9.29
CA LEU A 47 -3.49 -7.28 9.32
C LEU A 47 -2.19 -7.47 10.10
N VAL A 48 -1.07 -7.05 9.50
CA VAL A 48 0.24 -6.93 10.14
C VAL A 48 0.62 -5.45 10.18
N GLY A 49 0.87 -4.92 11.36
CA GLY A 49 1.20 -3.50 11.53
C GLY A 49 1.60 -3.16 12.96
N ILE A 50 1.81 -1.88 13.21
CA ILE A 50 2.11 -1.33 14.53
C ILE A 50 1.37 -0.01 14.73
N ILE A 51 0.88 0.20 15.95
CA ILE A 51 0.30 1.46 16.43
C ILE A 51 0.85 1.82 17.80
N GLY A 52 0.82 3.08 18.13
CA GLY A 52 1.12 3.56 19.48
C GLY A 52 -0.05 3.38 20.45
N ASP A 53 0.22 3.57 21.74
CA ASP A 53 -0.82 3.56 22.78
C ASP A 53 -1.72 4.81 22.75
N ASP A 54 -1.38 5.79 21.91
CA ASP A 54 -2.17 6.98 21.60
C ASP A 54 -3.20 6.78 20.48
N PHE A 55 -3.22 5.57 19.86
CA PHE A 55 -4.10 5.32 18.70
C PHE A 55 -5.58 5.41 19.12
N PRO A 56 -6.43 6.15 18.36
CA PRO A 56 -7.82 6.37 18.75
C PRO A 56 -8.65 5.10 18.80
N LYS A 57 -9.47 4.95 19.84
CA LYS A 57 -10.38 3.80 20.00
C LYS A 57 -11.34 3.60 18.83
N VAL A 58 -11.75 4.69 18.17
CA VAL A 58 -12.56 4.61 16.94
C VAL A 58 -11.78 3.97 15.80
N GLY A 59 -10.48 4.27 15.66
CA GLY A 59 -9.60 3.62 14.69
C GLY A 59 -9.42 2.13 14.97
N GLU A 60 -9.16 1.76 16.23
CA GLU A 60 -9.11 0.34 16.63
C GLU A 60 -10.39 -0.41 16.27
N LYS A 61 -11.56 0.22 16.52
CA LYS A 61 -12.85 -0.38 16.18
C LYS A 61 -12.98 -0.61 14.68
N ILE A 62 -12.64 0.38 13.86
CA ILE A 62 -12.70 0.26 12.40
C ILE A 62 -11.79 -0.88 11.92
N LEU A 63 -10.54 -0.97 12.40
CA LEU A 63 -9.63 -2.06 12.06
C LEU A 63 -10.18 -3.43 12.48
N LYS A 64 -10.76 -3.54 13.67
CA LYS A 64 -11.40 -4.79 14.16
C LYS A 64 -12.60 -5.22 13.31
N GLU A 65 -13.38 -4.26 12.82
CA GLU A 65 -14.55 -4.53 11.99
C GLU A 65 -14.17 -4.87 10.53
N SER A 66 -13.08 -4.29 10.02
CA SER A 66 -12.60 -4.52 8.66
C SER A 66 -11.69 -5.76 8.51
N CYS A 67 -11.05 -6.20 9.60
CA CYS A 67 -10.10 -7.30 9.54
C CYS A 67 -10.66 -8.59 10.16
N ASN A 68 -10.37 -9.73 9.50
CA ASN A 68 -10.65 -11.05 10.07
C ASN A 68 -9.72 -11.37 11.25
N SER A 69 -8.47 -10.88 11.20
CA SER A 69 -7.47 -11.03 12.25
C SER A 69 -6.63 -9.76 12.38
N ILE A 70 -6.48 -9.29 13.61
CA ILE A 70 -5.51 -8.26 14.01
C ILE A 70 -4.51 -8.83 15.02
N THR A 71 -4.31 -10.15 15.04
CA THR A 71 -3.38 -10.83 15.97
C THR A 71 -1.95 -10.32 15.79
N ASP A 72 -1.57 -9.94 14.57
CA ASP A 72 -0.24 -9.47 14.22
C ASP A 72 -0.15 -7.93 14.18
N LEU A 73 -1.16 -7.23 14.74
CA LEU A 73 -1.11 -5.80 15.01
C LEU A 73 -0.48 -5.57 16.39
N VAL A 74 0.70 -4.95 16.39
CA VAL A 74 1.44 -4.62 17.62
C VAL A 74 0.96 -3.28 18.17
N VAL A 75 0.79 -3.21 19.50
CA VAL A 75 0.56 -1.95 20.20
C VAL A 75 1.77 -1.70 21.10
N GLU A 76 2.48 -0.60 20.87
CA GLU A 76 3.66 -0.20 21.65
C GLU A 76 3.42 1.12 22.38
N LYS A 77 4.16 1.34 23.46
CA LYS A 77 4.14 2.62 24.17
C LYS A 77 4.83 3.69 23.34
N GLY A 78 4.12 4.74 22.98
CA GLY A 78 4.62 5.85 22.18
C GLY A 78 3.60 6.34 21.15
N GLU A 79 4.02 7.26 20.33
CA GLU A 79 3.15 7.86 19.30
C GLU A 79 2.99 6.93 18.10
N THR A 80 1.76 6.82 17.60
CA THR A 80 1.45 6.23 16.30
C THR A 80 2.13 7.03 15.19
N PHE A 81 2.50 6.38 14.10
CA PHE A 81 3.02 7.02 12.89
C PHE A 81 2.09 8.16 12.44
N ARG A 82 2.66 9.33 12.15
CA ARG A 82 1.93 10.50 11.66
C ARG A 82 2.54 11.01 10.37
N TRP A 83 1.68 11.30 9.43
CA TRP A 83 2.05 11.94 8.18
C TRP A 83 1.20 13.20 7.96
N GLY A 84 1.81 14.23 7.41
CA GLY A 84 1.10 15.44 7.00
C GLY A 84 1.35 15.73 5.54
N GLY A 85 0.27 15.99 4.79
CA GLY A 85 0.35 16.33 3.38
C GLY A 85 -0.56 17.50 2.99
N GLU A 86 -0.10 18.28 2.02
CA GLU A 86 -0.86 19.33 1.36
C GLU A 86 -1.12 18.94 -0.10
N TYR A 87 -2.38 18.78 -0.47
CA TYR A 87 -2.78 18.50 -1.84
C TYR A 87 -2.90 19.79 -2.65
N HIS A 88 -2.32 19.78 -3.85
CA HIS A 88 -2.44 20.86 -4.81
C HIS A 88 -3.87 20.95 -5.39
N GLU A 89 -4.17 22.03 -6.09
CA GLU A 89 -5.51 22.30 -6.65
C GLU A 89 -6.00 21.21 -7.63
N ASN A 90 -5.05 20.54 -8.33
CA ASN A 90 -5.36 19.44 -9.25
C ASN A 90 -5.78 18.14 -8.54
N GLY A 91 -5.52 18.02 -7.24
CA GLY A 91 -5.85 16.83 -6.42
C GLY A 91 -4.98 15.59 -6.68
N ASP A 92 -4.10 15.62 -7.66
CA ASP A 92 -3.21 14.50 -8.00
C ASP A 92 -1.82 14.66 -7.35
N ASP A 93 -1.32 15.91 -7.27
CA ASP A 93 -0.03 16.23 -6.70
C ASP A 93 -0.16 16.65 -5.22
N ARG A 94 0.84 16.29 -4.42
CA ARG A 94 0.91 16.63 -3.00
C ARG A 94 2.34 16.90 -2.54
N ASP A 95 2.47 17.77 -1.54
CA ASP A 95 3.69 17.99 -0.79
C ASP A 95 3.60 17.33 0.59
N THR A 96 4.68 16.68 1.03
CA THR A 96 4.78 16.19 2.41
C THR A 96 5.18 17.36 3.32
N LEU A 97 4.37 17.66 4.31
CA LEU A 97 4.62 18.70 5.30
C LEU A 97 5.50 18.19 6.43
N PHE A 98 5.23 16.97 6.90
CA PHE A 98 6.01 16.31 7.94
C PHE A 98 5.79 14.77 7.91
N THR A 99 6.74 14.07 8.51
CA THR A 99 6.69 12.64 8.79
C THR A 99 7.23 12.38 10.18
N ASN A 100 6.40 11.86 11.08
CA ASN A 100 6.81 11.43 12.42
C ASN A 100 6.60 9.92 12.52
N LEU A 101 7.69 9.16 12.56
CA LEU A 101 7.64 7.70 12.54
C LEU A 101 7.07 7.11 13.83
N GLY A 102 7.29 7.75 15.00
CA GLY A 102 6.85 7.22 16.28
C GLY A 102 7.28 5.77 16.49
N VAL A 103 6.37 4.92 16.97
CA VAL A 103 6.65 3.48 17.19
C VAL A 103 6.98 2.73 15.91
N PHE A 104 6.66 3.28 14.74
CA PHE A 104 6.95 2.67 13.46
C PHE A 104 8.45 2.66 13.12
N GLU A 105 9.25 3.55 13.71
CA GLU A 105 10.71 3.67 13.44
C GLU A 105 11.45 2.36 13.69
N ASN A 106 11.07 1.63 14.74
CA ASN A 106 11.71 0.38 15.14
C ASN A 106 10.84 -0.85 14.83
N PHE A 107 9.82 -0.70 13.98
CA PHE A 107 8.91 -1.78 13.67
C PHE A 107 9.61 -2.95 12.99
N SER A 108 9.45 -4.13 13.57
CA SER A 108 9.88 -5.40 12.99
C SER A 108 8.67 -6.33 12.87
N PRO A 109 8.07 -6.46 11.67
CA PRO A 109 6.85 -7.22 11.50
C PRO A 109 7.06 -8.70 11.78
N LYS A 110 6.11 -9.29 12.51
CA LYS A 110 6.07 -10.73 12.80
C LYS A 110 4.73 -11.29 12.38
N VAL A 111 4.77 -12.48 11.76
CA VAL A 111 3.57 -13.20 11.33
C VAL A 111 3.36 -14.38 12.29
N SER A 112 2.21 -14.43 12.91
CA SER A 112 1.79 -15.55 13.74
C SER A 112 1.58 -16.81 12.90
N SER A 113 1.68 -17.99 13.51
CA SER A 113 1.48 -19.26 12.82
C SER A 113 0.10 -19.38 12.19
N ILE A 114 -0.92 -18.76 12.79
CA ILE A 114 -2.30 -18.76 12.27
C ILE A 114 -2.43 -17.96 10.96
N ASN A 115 -1.60 -16.93 10.76
CA ASN A 115 -1.64 -16.05 9.59
C ASN A 115 -0.53 -16.36 8.56
N SER A 116 0.35 -17.36 8.82
CA SER A 116 1.52 -17.66 7.99
C SER A 116 1.22 -18.39 6.67
N LYS A 117 -0.04 -18.78 6.44
CA LYS A 117 -0.48 -19.53 5.24
C LYS A 117 -1.64 -18.81 4.53
N PRO A 118 -1.48 -17.56 4.11
CA PRO A 118 -2.52 -16.84 3.41
C PRO A 118 -2.63 -17.32 1.94
N ASP A 119 -3.78 -17.08 1.29
CA ASP A 119 -3.92 -17.24 -0.16
C ASP A 119 -3.22 -16.12 -0.92
N PHE A 120 -3.24 -14.90 -0.35
CA PHE A 120 -2.63 -13.70 -0.91
C PHE A 120 -1.77 -13.01 0.13
N ILE A 121 -0.67 -12.38 -0.31
CA ILE A 121 0.11 -11.43 0.48
C ILE A 121 0.01 -10.09 -0.21
N PHE A 122 -0.47 -9.07 0.48
CA PHE A 122 -0.43 -7.70 0.00
C PHE A 122 0.60 -6.90 0.80
N LEU A 123 1.68 -6.55 0.12
CA LEU A 123 2.74 -5.70 0.59
C LEU A 123 2.38 -4.26 0.19
N ALA A 124 1.58 -3.59 1.01
CA ALA A 124 1.19 -2.21 0.79
C ALA A 124 2.41 -1.28 0.97
N ASN A 125 2.25 0.00 0.66
CA ASN A 125 3.33 0.97 0.69
C ASN A 125 3.99 1.08 2.08
N ILE A 126 5.20 0.52 2.21
CA ILE A 126 6.05 0.48 3.39
C ILE A 126 7.51 0.25 2.96
N HIS A 127 8.48 0.42 3.86
CA HIS A 127 9.89 0.18 3.55
C HIS A 127 10.12 -1.24 2.99
N PRO A 128 10.80 -1.41 1.85
CA PRO A 128 10.97 -2.71 1.19
C PRO A 128 11.61 -3.80 2.04
N GLU A 129 12.45 -3.46 3.01
CA GLU A 129 13.03 -4.46 3.92
C GLU A 129 11.99 -5.09 4.85
N LEU A 130 10.95 -4.34 5.25
CA LEU A 130 9.83 -4.86 6.01
C LEU A 130 8.97 -5.79 5.13
N GLN A 131 8.77 -5.42 3.87
CA GLN A 131 8.10 -6.26 2.88
C GLN A 131 8.86 -7.59 2.69
N LEU A 132 10.18 -7.56 2.53
CA LEU A 132 11.04 -8.75 2.44
C LEU A 132 10.99 -9.62 3.70
N SER A 133 10.90 -8.99 4.88
CA SER A 133 10.77 -9.72 6.16
C SER A 133 9.50 -10.57 6.19
N ILE A 134 8.38 -10.05 5.69
CA ILE A 134 7.11 -10.79 5.60
C ILE A 134 7.21 -11.96 4.62
N LEU A 135 7.80 -11.75 3.45
CA LEU A 135 7.96 -12.82 2.45
C LEU A 135 8.75 -14.01 2.98
N LYS A 136 9.73 -13.76 3.86
CA LYS A 136 10.51 -14.83 4.52
C LYS A 136 9.73 -15.62 5.58
N GLN A 137 8.67 -15.05 6.15
CA GLN A 137 7.89 -15.64 7.22
C GLN A 137 6.66 -16.40 6.72
N CYS A 138 6.25 -16.16 5.47
CA CYS A 138 5.09 -16.81 4.87
C CYS A 138 5.48 -18.01 4.01
N GLN A 139 4.57 -18.97 3.86
CA GLN A 139 4.77 -20.11 2.96
C GLN A 139 4.65 -19.67 1.50
N ASN A 140 5.52 -20.22 0.63
CA ASN A 140 5.78 -19.76 -0.74
C ASN A 140 4.65 -19.98 -1.79
N ASN A 141 3.43 -20.31 -1.38
CA ASN A 141 2.32 -20.60 -2.30
C ASN A 141 1.29 -19.47 -2.42
N ALA A 142 1.48 -18.37 -1.70
CA ALA A 142 0.59 -17.22 -1.78
C ALA A 142 0.89 -16.39 -3.03
N LEU A 143 -0.15 -15.82 -3.65
CA LEU A 143 0.02 -14.81 -4.68
C LEU A 143 0.44 -13.49 -4.03
N VAL A 144 1.58 -12.94 -4.45
CA VAL A 144 2.16 -11.71 -3.89
C VAL A 144 1.76 -10.49 -4.70
N ILE A 145 1.14 -9.53 -4.04
CA ILE A 145 0.76 -8.23 -4.59
C ILE A 145 1.62 -7.18 -3.87
N THR A 146 2.22 -6.27 -4.62
CA THR A 146 3.09 -5.23 -4.05
C THR A 146 2.67 -3.86 -4.54
N ASP A 147 2.57 -2.90 -3.61
CA ASP A 147 2.52 -1.48 -3.89
C ASP A 147 3.82 -0.81 -3.39
N SER A 148 4.16 0.34 -3.96
CA SER A 148 5.38 1.08 -3.63
C SER A 148 5.13 2.58 -3.79
N MET A 149 6.18 3.37 -3.58
CA MET A 149 6.16 4.81 -3.85
C MET A 149 7.54 5.30 -4.30
N ASN A 150 7.57 6.51 -4.86
CA ASN A 150 8.80 7.18 -5.32
C ASN A 150 9.92 7.22 -4.26
N LEU A 151 9.59 7.43 -2.98
CA LEU A 151 10.58 7.43 -1.91
C LEU A 151 11.43 6.14 -1.91
N TRP A 152 10.79 4.98 -1.97
CA TRP A 152 11.50 3.70 -1.95
C TRP A 152 12.27 3.42 -3.24
N ILE A 153 11.78 3.94 -4.37
CA ILE A 153 12.50 3.89 -5.65
C ILE A 153 13.82 4.66 -5.53
N ASP A 154 13.83 5.77 -4.79
CA ASP A 154 15.00 6.64 -4.66
C ASP A 154 15.98 6.13 -3.59
N ILE A 155 15.51 5.78 -2.38
CA ILE A 155 16.39 5.52 -1.24
C ILE A 155 16.59 4.04 -0.89
N ALA A 156 15.73 3.14 -1.39
CA ALA A 156 15.74 1.70 -1.06
C ALA A 156 15.63 0.80 -2.30
N ARG A 157 16.12 1.27 -3.45
CA ARG A 157 15.96 0.63 -4.76
C ARG A 157 16.41 -0.84 -4.77
N GLU A 158 17.56 -1.16 -4.17
CA GLU A 158 18.07 -2.54 -4.17
C GLU A 158 17.13 -3.50 -3.44
N SER A 159 16.61 -3.08 -2.29
CA SER A 159 15.65 -3.88 -1.53
C SER A 159 14.30 -3.96 -2.25
N LEU A 160 13.87 -2.88 -2.91
CA LEU A 160 12.66 -2.89 -3.73
C LEU A 160 12.78 -3.91 -4.89
N ILE A 161 13.89 -3.95 -5.62
CA ILE A 161 14.11 -4.95 -6.68
C ILE A 161 14.04 -6.37 -6.13
N LYS A 162 14.57 -6.63 -4.92
CA LYS A 162 14.44 -7.95 -4.27
C LYS A 162 12.99 -8.32 -3.93
N VAL A 163 12.15 -7.33 -3.60
CA VAL A 163 10.70 -7.52 -3.42
C VAL A 163 10.04 -7.84 -4.76
N LEU A 164 10.34 -7.03 -5.80
CA LEU A 164 9.76 -7.20 -7.14
C LEU A 164 10.05 -8.59 -7.73
N ASN A 165 11.25 -9.14 -7.50
CA ASN A 165 11.60 -10.50 -7.91
C ASN A 165 10.71 -11.59 -7.28
N GLN A 166 9.96 -11.29 -6.22
CA GLN A 166 9.04 -12.20 -5.54
C GLN A 166 7.57 -11.77 -5.69
N THR A 167 7.31 -10.74 -6.49
CA THR A 167 5.99 -10.15 -6.72
C THR A 167 5.31 -10.77 -7.93
N ASP A 168 4.05 -11.18 -7.80
CA ASP A 168 3.22 -11.61 -8.93
C ASP A 168 2.51 -10.44 -9.59
N ILE A 169 1.97 -9.50 -8.78
CA ILE A 169 1.23 -8.32 -9.25
C ILE A 169 1.85 -7.08 -8.63
N LEU A 170 2.32 -6.16 -9.47
CA LEU A 170 2.81 -4.84 -9.05
C LEU A 170 1.74 -3.79 -9.31
N LEU A 171 1.39 -3.02 -8.27
CA LEU A 171 0.61 -1.80 -8.36
C LEU A 171 1.58 -0.61 -8.38
N ILE A 172 1.46 0.29 -9.34
CA ILE A 172 2.40 1.40 -9.49
C ILE A 172 1.72 2.57 -10.21
N ASN A 173 2.06 3.80 -9.89
CA ASN A 173 1.56 4.95 -10.65
C ASN A 173 2.45 5.28 -11.86
N LYS A 174 1.94 6.11 -12.76
CA LYS A 174 2.62 6.45 -14.01
C LYS A 174 3.98 7.11 -13.79
N SER A 175 4.14 8.00 -12.81
CA SER A 175 5.42 8.67 -12.55
C SER A 175 6.46 7.69 -12.00
N GLU A 176 6.05 6.85 -11.06
CA GLU A 176 6.88 5.80 -10.46
C GLU A 176 7.39 4.80 -11.50
N VAL A 177 6.59 4.49 -12.55
CA VAL A 177 7.05 3.66 -13.68
C VAL A 177 8.30 4.25 -14.31
N TYR A 178 8.29 5.55 -14.60
CA TYR A 178 9.44 6.23 -15.21
C TYR A 178 10.61 6.39 -14.23
N ASP A 179 10.32 6.64 -12.96
CA ASP A 179 11.34 6.74 -11.93
C ASP A 179 12.04 5.42 -11.67
N LEU A 180 11.31 4.32 -11.66
CA LEU A 180 11.86 2.99 -11.46
C LEU A 180 12.72 2.52 -12.63
N THR A 181 12.29 2.76 -13.86
CA THR A 181 12.96 2.25 -15.06
C THR A 181 13.97 3.23 -15.67
N LYS A 182 13.88 4.52 -15.29
CA LYS A 182 14.65 5.63 -15.92
C LYS A 182 14.41 5.74 -17.43
N LYS A 183 13.29 5.22 -17.92
CA LYS A 183 12.85 5.29 -19.33
C LYS A 183 11.80 6.40 -19.50
N LYS A 184 11.60 6.83 -20.74
CA LYS A 184 10.54 7.80 -21.12
C LYS A 184 9.43 7.17 -21.97
N ASN A 185 9.56 5.90 -22.32
CA ASN A 185 8.59 5.16 -23.12
C ASN A 185 7.91 4.11 -22.24
N MET A 186 6.58 4.12 -22.20
CA MET A 186 5.79 3.23 -21.35
C MET A 186 6.01 1.75 -21.71
N ASP A 187 5.99 1.39 -22.98
CA ASP A 187 6.10 -0.01 -23.38
C ASP A 187 7.49 -0.59 -23.02
N GLN A 188 8.56 0.21 -23.18
CA GLN A 188 9.90 -0.18 -22.75
C GLN A 188 9.98 -0.30 -21.22
N SER A 189 9.35 0.63 -20.50
CA SER A 189 9.29 0.59 -19.03
C SER A 189 8.57 -0.64 -18.53
N ILE A 190 7.43 -0.98 -19.14
CA ILE A 190 6.67 -2.20 -18.78
C ILE A 190 7.50 -3.45 -19.04
N SER A 191 8.20 -3.53 -20.19
CA SER A 191 9.10 -4.65 -20.50
C SER A 191 10.17 -4.82 -19.42
N ASP A 192 10.90 -3.74 -19.10
CA ASP A 192 11.95 -3.76 -18.09
C ASP A 192 11.40 -4.19 -16.70
N MET A 193 10.21 -3.70 -16.32
CA MET A 193 9.61 -4.06 -15.02
C MET A 193 9.12 -5.51 -14.97
N LEU A 194 8.61 -6.07 -16.07
CA LEU A 194 8.26 -7.50 -16.15
C LEU A 194 9.51 -8.38 -16.00
N GLU A 195 10.67 -7.93 -16.49
CA GLU A 195 11.96 -8.61 -16.29
C GLU A 195 12.46 -8.52 -14.83
N MET A 196 12.00 -7.54 -14.04
CA MET A 196 12.30 -7.42 -12.61
C MET A 196 11.58 -8.45 -11.75
N GLY A 197 10.59 -9.20 -12.29
CA GLY A 197 9.90 -10.29 -11.60
C GLY A 197 8.38 -10.32 -11.69
N PRO A 198 7.65 -9.19 -11.63
CA PRO A 198 6.19 -9.21 -11.68
C PRO A 198 5.64 -9.87 -12.95
N LYS A 199 4.63 -10.71 -12.80
CA LYS A 199 3.91 -11.33 -13.94
C LYS A 199 2.84 -10.41 -14.51
N THR A 200 2.35 -9.51 -13.69
CA THR A 200 1.32 -8.53 -14.02
C THR A 200 1.68 -7.19 -13.40
N ILE A 201 1.53 -6.13 -14.17
CA ILE A 201 1.73 -4.76 -13.72
C ILE A 201 0.43 -4.00 -13.93
N ILE A 202 -0.04 -3.33 -12.88
CA ILE A 202 -1.20 -2.44 -12.95
C ILE A 202 -0.70 -1.01 -12.75
N VAL A 203 -0.74 -0.23 -13.82
CA VAL A 203 -0.36 1.18 -13.80
C VAL A 203 -1.58 2.03 -13.48
N LYS A 204 -1.49 2.79 -12.39
CA LYS A 204 -2.52 3.75 -11.93
C LYS A 204 -2.29 5.09 -12.65
N TYR A 205 -3.34 5.65 -13.27
CA TYR A 205 -3.30 6.92 -14.02
C TYR A 205 -4.15 8.01 -13.35
N GLY A 206 -4.38 7.92 -12.04
CA GLY A 206 -5.21 8.86 -11.29
C GLY A 206 -6.62 8.93 -11.86
N SER A 207 -7.09 10.13 -12.17
CA SER A 207 -8.41 10.39 -12.73
C SER A 207 -8.66 9.76 -14.11
N ASN A 208 -7.66 9.18 -14.75
CA ASN A 208 -7.78 8.49 -16.05
C ASN A 208 -7.93 6.96 -15.91
N GLY A 209 -8.05 6.44 -14.68
CA GLY A 209 -8.23 5.01 -14.43
C GLY A 209 -6.93 4.25 -14.33
N SER A 210 -6.91 3.03 -14.80
CA SER A 210 -5.74 2.14 -14.72
C SER A 210 -5.60 1.26 -15.96
N LYS A 211 -4.38 0.75 -16.16
CA LYS A 211 -4.11 -0.22 -17.22
C LYS A 211 -3.26 -1.36 -16.69
N MET A 212 -3.75 -2.56 -16.89
CA MET A 212 -3.05 -3.80 -16.61
C MET A 212 -2.21 -4.23 -17.81
N PHE A 213 -1.00 -4.71 -17.54
CA PHE A 213 -0.09 -5.33 -18.51
C PHE A 213 0.36 -6.68 -17.97
N THR A 214 0.42 -7.68 -18.81
CA THR A 214 0.79 -9.03 -18.41
C THR A 214 1.99 -9.53 -19.21
N HIS A 215 2.73 -10.46 -18.66
CA HIS A 215 3.94 -11.04 -19.26
C HIS A 215 3.68 -11.67 -20.65
N ASN A 216 2.46 -12.12 -20.94
CA ASN A 216 2.08 -12.66 -22.24
C ASN A 216 1.67 -11.59 -23.27
N GLY A 217 1.96 -10.32 -23.01
CA GLY A 217 1.70 -9.20 -23.92
C GLY A 217 0.25 -8.70 -23.94
N LYS A 218 -0.65 -9.25 -23.10
CA LYS A 218 -2.03 -8.76 -23.01
C LYS A 218 -2.09 -7.49 -22.17
N SER A 219 -2.97 -6.57 -22.54
CA SER A 219 -3.29 -5.40 -21.73
C SER A 219 -4.79 -5.18 -21.63
N HIS A 220 -5.23 -4.59 -20.52
CA HIS A 220 -6.62 -4.23 -20.29
C HIS A 220 -6.69 -2.89 -19.55
N SER A 221 -7.60 -2.02 -19.98
CA SER A 221 -7.79 -0.70 -19.37
C SER A 221 -9.13 -0.63 -18.67
N VAL A 222 -9.14 0.02 -17.51
CA VAL A 222 -10.35 0.31 -16.73
C VAL A 222 -10.39 1.80 -16.48
N GLY A 223 -11.54 2.42 -16.80
CA GLY A 223 -11.80 3.83 -16.50
C GLY A 223 -12.16 4.04 -15.03
N VAL A 224 -12.46 5.30 -14.69
CA VAL A 224 -12.95 5.68 -13.35
C VAL A 224 -14.46 5.82 -13.36
N ILE A 225 -15.07 5.62 -12.20
CA ILE A 225 -16.45 6.04 -11.96
C ILE A 225 -16.44 7.54 -11.67
N ASN A 226 -17.17 8.30 -12.46
CA ASN A 226 -17.27 9.75 -12.26
C ASN A 226 -17.97 10.05 -10.93
N VAL A 227 -17.28 10.80 -10.09
CA VAL A 227 -17.85 11.35 -8.84
C VAL A 227 -18.13 12.84 -9.02
N PRO A 228 -19.20 13.39 -8.42
CA PRO A 228 -19.56 14.80 -8.59
C PRO A 228 -18.46 15.76 -8.13
N LYS A 229 -17.68 15.35 -7.11
CA LYS A 229 -16.63 16.17 -6.51
C LYS A 229 -15.65 15.30 -5.73
N VAL A 230 -14.36 15.50 -5.96
CA VAL A 230 -13.28 14.99 -5.09
C VAL A 230 -13.00 16.05 -4.03
N VAL A 231 -13.17 15.70 -2.77
CA VAL A 231 -12.91 16.58 -1.62
C VAL A 231 -11.55 16.29 -1.02
N ASP A 232 -11.22 15.01 -0.89
CA ASP A 232 -9.99 14.50 -0.35
C ASP A 232 -9.59 13.23 -1.13
N PRO A 233 -8.47 13.25 -1.86
CA PRO A 233 -8.01 12.09 -2.64
C PRO A 233 -7.14 11.12 -1.83
N THR A 234 -6.89 11.40 -0.54
CA THR A 234 -6.02 10.59 0.30
C THR A 234 -6.46 9.13 0.35
N GLY A 235 -5.52 8.22 0.20
CA GLY A 235 -5.77 6.78 0.23
C GLY A 235 -6.42 6.19 -1.02
N ALA A 236 -6.74 6.99 -2.05
CA ALA A 236 -7.32 6.47 -3.28
C ALA A 236 -6.38 5.46 -3.99
N GLY A 237 -5.08 5.72 -3.97
CA GLY A 237 -4.07 4.80 -4.49
C GLY A 237 -3.91 3.54 -3.65
N ASP A 238 -3.97 3.67 -2.31
CA ASP A 238 -3.81 2.55 -1.37
C ASP A 238 -5.07 1.66 -1.30
N SER A 239 -6.23 2.20 -1.69
CA SER A 239 -7.52 1.48 -1.73
C SER A 239 -7.73 0.69 -3.02
N TYR A 240 -6.85 0.90 -4.02
CA TYR A 240 -6.92 0.25 -5.31
C TYR A 240 -6.55 -1.22 -5.18
#